data_e983cd9f23ea49ce6b70ce025a624184
#
_entry.id   e983cd9f23ea49ce6b70ce025a624184
#
_cell.length_a   1.000
_cell.length_b   1.000
_cell.length_c   1.000
_cell.angle_alpha   90.00
_cell.angle_beta   90.00
_cell.angle_gamma   90.00
#
_symmetry.space_group_name_H-M   'P 1'
#
loop_
_entity.id
_entity.type
_entity.pdbx_description
1 polymer ?
#
loop_
_entity_poly.entity_id
_entity_poly.type
_entity_poly.pdbx_seq_one_letter_code
_entity_poly.pdbx_strand_id
1 'polypeptide(L)'
;MYKRQFYFGVVAQITPPVCLASFTAAGIAGASAWKTGWKAFSFAITAFIVPFAFVYRPAILLEGTMVEIIIAYCIVIAATYLLACGIAGYLFRPLKMWERIACYVVAFIFILPSSMSDIIGIAGCALIMAYCFMTGKKNANKAQPA
;
A
#
# COMPACT_ATOMS: atom_id res chain seq x y z
N MET A 1 3.76 -12.24 -22.74
CA MET A 1 3.85 -13.37 -21.81
C MET A 1 5.10 -13.30 -20.93
N TYR A 2 6.30 -13.09 -21.49
CA TYR A 2 7.57 -13.03 -20.75
C TYR A 2 7.67 -11.95 -19.69
N LYS A 3 7.08 -10.75 -19.90
CA LYS A 3 7.15 -9.63 -18.96
C LYS A 3 6.49 -9.96 -17.61
N ARG A 4 5.37 -10.68 -17.62
CA ARG A 4 4.68 -11.11 -16.38
C ARG A 4 5.50 -12.15 -15.62
N GLN A 5 6.05 -13.14 -16.33
CA GLN A 5 6.88 -14.18 -15.71
C GLN A 5 8.11 -13.58 -15.06
N PHE A 6 8.78 -12.64 -15.74
CA PHE A 6 9.94 -11.93 -15.21
C PHE A 6 9.58 -11.14 -13.92
N TYR A 7 8.46 -10.42 -13.94
CA TYR A 7 7.99 -9.67 -12.77
C TYR A 7 7.77 -10.59 -11.56
N PHE A 8 7.05 -11.68 -11.71
CA PHE A 8 6.84 -12.63 -10.62
C PHE A 8 8.12 -13.33 -10.18
N GLY A 9 9.06 -13.57 -11.08
CA GLY A 9 10.38 -14.10 -10.75
C GLY A 9 11.18 -13.16 -9.84
N VAL A 10 11.13 -11.85 -10.10
CA VAL A 10 11.77 -10.85 -9.25
C VAL A 10 11.11 -10.77 -7.87
N VAL A 11 9.79 -10.75 -7.83
CA VAL A 11 9.03 -10.67 -6.56
C VAL A 11 9.20 -11.94 -5.72
N ALA A 12 9.41 -13.10 -6.33
CA ALA A 12 9.70 -14.36 -5.63
C ALA A 12 10.95 -14.27 -4.73
N GLN A 13 11.93 -13.42 -5.05
CA GLN A 13 13.15 -13.23 -4.26
C GLN A 13 12.90 -12.68 -2.84
N ILE A 14 11.78 -12.04 -2.64
CA ILE A 14 11.36 -11.45 -1.35
C ILE A 14 10.15 -12.15 -0.73
N THR A 15 9.66 -13.23 -1.37
CA THR A 15 8.46 -13.95 -0.95
C THR A 15 8.83 -15.20 -0.14
N PRO A 16 8.32 -15.39 1.09
CA PRO A 16 8.45 -16.65 1.79
C PRO A 16 7.82 -17.83 1.00
N PRO A 17 8.44 -19.01 1.00
CA PRO A 17 9.62 -19.44 1.75
C PRO A 17 10.96 -19.15 1.08
N VAL A 18 10.99 -18.71 -0.18
CA VAL A 18 12.25 -18.53 -0.94
C VAL A 18 13.09 -17.40 -0.36
N CYS A 19 12.56 -16.17 -0.29
CA CYS A 19 13.14 -14.99 0.38
C CYS A 19 14.66 -14.80 0.24
N LEU A 20 15.26 -15.20 -0.89
CA LEU A 20 16.71 -15.27 -1.03
C LEU A 20 17.39 -13.93 -0.75
N ALA A 21 16.87 -12.83 -1.34
CA ALA A 21 17.40 -11.49 -1.13
C ALA A 21 17.26 -11.04 0.33
N SER A 22 16.12 -11.35 0.98
CA SER A 22 15.86 -10.97 2.36
C SER A 22 16.72 -11.76 3.35
N PHE A 23 17.01 -13.03 3.05
CA PHE A 23 17.87 -13.87 3.88
C PHE A 23 19.34 -13.45 3.78
N THR A 24 19.79 -13.09 2.59
CA THR A 24 21.14 -12.54 2.39
C THR A 24 21.30 -11.22 3.15
N ALA A 25 20.34 -10.32 3.07
CA ALA A 25 20.35 -9.06 3.80
C ALA A 25 20.35 -9.29 5.34
N ALA A 26 19.57 -10.26 5.82
CA ALA A 26 19.54 -10.64 7.23
C ALA A 26 20.88 -11.19 7.72
N GLY A 27 21.58 -11.96 6.88
CA GLY A 27 22.92 -12.47 7.17
C GLY A 27 23.94 -11.35 7.34
N ILE A 28 23.92 -10.35 6.46
CA ILE A 28 24.78 -9.16 6.55
C ILE A 28 24.48 -8.33 7.80
N ALA A 29 23.19 -8.17 8.14
CA ALA A 29 22.75 -7.38 9.28
C ALA A 29 22.83 -8.12 10.63
N GLY A 30 23.19 -9.40 10.66
CA GLY A 30 23.17 -10.22 11.87
C GLY A 30 21.76 -10.43 12.46
N ALA A 31 20.72 -10.31 11.63
CA ALA A 31 19.32 -10.37 12.04
C ALA A 31 18.71 -11.75 11.78
N SER A 32 17.55 -12.03 12.40
CA SER A 32 16.81 -13.27 12.15
C SER A 32 16.27 -13.31 10.72
N ALA A 33 16.75 -14.26 9.90
CA ALA A 33 16.35 -14.42 8.49
C ALA A 33 14.84 -14.53 8.32
N TRP A 34 14.16 -15.32 9.15
CA TRP A 34 12.72 -15.54 9.10
C TRP A 34 11.91 -14.25 9.37
N LYS A 35 12.29 -13.51 10.43
CA LYS A 35 11.63 -12.24 10.75
C LYS A 35 11.85 -11.19 9.67
N THR A 36 13.06 -11.14 9.10
CA THR A 36 13.42 -10.22 8.01
C THR A 36 12.62 -10.56 6.75
N GLY A 37 12.49 -11.85 6.39
CA GLY A 37 11.70 -12.30 5.25
C GLY A 37 10.24 -11.90 5.35
N TRP A 38 9.59 -12.10 6.49
CA TRP A 38 8.21 -11.69 6.70
C TRP A 38 8.03 -10.17 6.67
N LYS A 39 8.98 -9.42 7.19
CA LYS A 39 8.95 -7.94 7.09
C LYS A 39 9.11 -7.47 5.65
N ALA A 40 10.06 -8.03 4.91
CA ALA A 40 10.26 -7.72 3.49
C ALA A 40 9.01 -8.05 2.67
N PHE A 41 8.40 -9.21 2.89
CA PHE A 41 7.14 -9.59 2.25
C PHE A 41 6.00 -8.61 2.56
N SER A 42 5.87 -8.17 3.82
CA SER A 42 4.85 -7.19 4.21
C SER A 42 5.00 -5.87 3.44
N PHE A 43 6.22 -5.38 3.23
CA PHE A 43 6.46 -4.18 2.43
C PHE A 43 6.20 -4.42 0.94
N ALA A 44 6.48 -5.62 0.45
CA ALA A 44 6.30 -5.99 -0.95
C ALA A 44 4.85 -6.33 -1.33
N ILE A 45 3.93 -6.43 -0.38
CA ILE A 45 2.55 -6.88 -0.64
C ILE A 45 1.85 -6.01 -1.69
N THR A 46 2.17 -4.72 -1.72
CA THR A 46 1.67 -3.78 -2.73
C THR A 46 2.11 -4.17 -4.14
N ALA A 47 3.34 -4.68 -4.29
CA ALA A 47 3.87 -5.10 -5.58
C ALA A 47 3.09 -6.30 -6.17
N PHE A 48 2.50 -7.14 -5.33
CA PHE A 48 1.62 -8.22 -5.80
C PHE A 48 0.27 -7.71 -6.32
N ILE A 49 -0.21 -6.59 -5.81
CA ILE A 49 -1.51 -6.02 -6.17
C ILE A 49 -1.44 -5.27 -7.50
N VAL A 50 -0.30 -4.61 -7.79
CA VAL A 50 -0.12 -3.79 -9.00
C VAL A 50 -0.46 -4.52 -10.32
N PRO A 51 -0.03 -5.78 -10.57
CA PRO A 51 -0.39 -6.49 -11.80
C PRO A 51 -1.89 -6.71 -11.98
N PHE A 52 -2.62 -6.88 -10.89
CA PHE A 52 -4.08 -6.99 -10.95
C PHE A 52 -4.72 -5.64 -11.29
N ALA A 53 -4.19 -4.54 -10.75
CA ALA A 53 -4.66 -3.20 -11.08
C ALA A 53 -4.51 -2.91 -12.59
N PHE A 54 -3.45 -3.37 -13.25
CA PHE A 54 -3.27 -3.24 -14.69
C PHE A 54 -4.35 -3.97 -15.51
N VAL A 55 -4.85 -5.10 -15.02
CA VAL A 55 -5.92 -5.86 -15.71
C VAL A 55 -7.25 -5.15 -15.59
N TYR A 56 -7.53 -4.57 -14.44
CA TYR A 56 -8.80 -3.90 -14.16
C TYR A 56 -8.85 -2.45 -14.68
N ARG A 57 -7.69 -1.79 -14.85
CA ARG A 57 -7.61 -0.38 -15.27
C ARG A 57 -6.61 -0.23 -16.42
N PRO A 58 -7.02 -0.41 -17.70
CA PRO A 58 -6.16 -0.24 -18.86
C PRO A 58 -5.55 1.17 -18.96
N ALA A 59 -6.22 2.19 -18.41
CA ALA A 59 -5.70 3.56 -18.34
C ALA A 59 -4.33 3.67 -17.64
N ILE A 60 -3.98 2.74 -16.74
CA ILE A 60 -2.65 2.68 -16.11
C ILE A 60 -1.58 2.27 -17.12
N LEU A 61 -1.95 1.56 -18.19
CA LEU A 61 -1.07 1.17 -19.30
C LEU A 61 -1.00 2.24 -20.41
N LEU A 62 -1.44 3.47 -20.11
CA LEU A 62 -1.51 4.60 -21.04
C LEU A 62 -2.53 4.39 -22.18
N GLU A 63 -3.51 3.52 -21.99
CA GLU A 63 -4.62 3.31 -22.91
C GLU A 63 -5.82 4.14 -22.46
N GLY A 64 -6.18 5.20 -23.22
CA GLY A 64 -7.32 6.07 -22.93
C GLY A 64 -7.00 7.56 -23.11
N THR A 65 -7.92 8.41 -22.65
CA THR A 65 -7.74 9.86 -22.69
C THR A 65 -6.73 10.33 -21.64
N MET A 66 -6.02 11.43 -21.91
CA MET A 66 -5.02 12.00 -20.97
C MET A 66 -5.59 12.24 -19.57
N VAL A 67 -6.85 12.64 -19.48
CA VAL A 67 -7.52 12.89 -18.20
C VAL A 67 -7.74 11.59 -17.43
N GLU A 68 -8.19 10.54 -18.08
CA GLU A 68 -8.37 9.20 -17.49
C GLU A 68 -7.06 8.61 -16.99
N ILE A 69 -5.98 8.80 -17.75
CA ILE A 69 -4.65 8.35 -17.38
C ILE A 69 -4.20 9.06 -16.10
N ILE A 70 -4.30 10.38 -16.03
CA ILE A 70 -3.89 11.15 -14.85
C ILE A 70 -4.70 10.73 -13.62
N ILE A 71 -6.02 10.58 -13.75
CA ILE A 71 -6.89 10.14 -12.66
C ILE A 71 -6.49 8.73 -12.20
N ALA A 72 -6.25 7.79 -13.12
CA ALA A 72 -5.84 6.44 -12.79
C ALA A 72 -4.52 6.39 -12.01
N TYR A 73 -3.52 7.19 -12.41
CA TYR A 73 -2.26 7.29 -11.67
C TYR A 73 -2.43 7.89 -10.28
N CYS A 74 -3.23 8.96 -10.12
CA CYS A 74 -3.53 9.53 -8.81
C CYS A 74 -4.19 8.51 -7.87
N ILE A 75 -5.13 7.72 -8.38
CA ILE A 75 -5.82 6.66 -7.64
C ILE A 75 -4.84 5.57 -7.20
N VAL A 76 -3.97 5.10 -8.09
CA VAL A 76 -2.98 4.06 -7.76
C VAL A 76 -2.00 4.55 -6.71
N ILE A 77 -1.54 5.79 -6.81
CA ILE A 77 -0.65 6.40 -5.79
C ILE A 77 -1.36 6.47 -4.44
N ALA A 78 -2.61 6.93 -4.41
CA ALA A 78 -3.39 7.01 -3.18
C ALA A 78 -3.63 5.62 -2.56
N ALA A 79 -4.00 4.62 -3.37
CA ALA A 79 -4.21 3.24 -2.93
C ALA A 79 -2.93 2.63 -2.34
N THR A 80 -1.80 2.82 -3.04
CA THR A 80 -0.48 2.35 -2.60
C THR A 80 -0.07 3.00 -1.28
N TYR A 81 -0.29 4.29 -1.14
CA TYR A 81 0.00 5.03 0.08
C TYR A 81 -0.83 4.52 1.27
N LEU A 82 -2.14 4.32 1.09
CA LEU A 82 -3.02 3.76 2.11
C LEU A 82 -2.61 2.34 2.53
N LEU A 83 -2.25 1.49 1.57
CA LEU A 83 -1.73 0.15 1.86
C LEU A 83 -0.45 0.21 2.68
N ALA A 84 0.50 1.07 2.29
CA ALA A 84 1.76 1.24 3.00
C ALA A 84 1.53 1.72 4.45
N CYS A 85 0.63 2.70 4.64
CA CYS A 85 0.26 3.20 5.97
C CYS A 85 -0.43 2.12 6.82
N GLY A 86 -1.31 1.32 6.22
CA GLY A 86 -1.96 0.19 6.89
C GLY A 86 -0.95 -0.86 7.35
N ILE A 87 0.02 -1.22 6.51
CA ILE A 87 1.08 -2.19 6.81
C ILE A 87 2.03 -1.64 7.88
N ALA A 88 2.51 -0.41 7.71
CA ALA A 88 3.38 0.24 8.67
C ALA A 88 2.70 0.46 10.03
N GLY A 89 1.36 0.59 10.03
CA GLY A 89 0.58 0.88 11.22
C GLY A 89 0.80 2.28 11.77
N TYR A 90 1.32 3.18 10.95
CA TYR A 90 1.66 4.54 11.30
C TYR A 90 1.32 5.49 10.15
N LEU A 91 0.62 6.56 10.44
CA LEU A 91 0.35 7.64 9.49
C LEU A 91 0.93 8.96 10.04
N PHE A 92 0.25 9.62 10.95
CA PHE A 92 0.75 10.73 11.78
C PHE A 92 0.84 10.31 13.24
N ARG A 93 0.28 9.16 13.59
CA ARG A 93 0.27 8.52 14.89
C ARG A 93 0.19 7.00 14.71
N PRO A 94 0.49 6.22 15.75
CA PRO A 94 0.22 4.77 15.67
C PRO A 94 -1.28 4.53 15.44
N LEU A 95 -1.59 3.80 14.36
CA LEU A 95 -2.95 3.47 13.96
C LEU A 95 -3.51 2.35 14.85
N LYS A 96 -4.76 2.51 15.28
CA LYS A 96 -5.50 1.44 15.93
C LYS A 96 -5.84 0.33 14.93
N MET A 97 -6.08 -0.90 15.42
CA MET A 97 -6.43 -2.05 14.58
C MET A 97 -7.58 -1.77 13.61
N TRP A 98 -8.63 -1.11 14.06
CA TRP A 98 -9.79 -0.76 13.22
C TRP A 98 -9.44 0.23 12.10
N GLU A 99 -8.55 1.18 12.38
CA GLU A 99 -8.09 2.15 11.38
C GLU A 99 -7.22 1.50 10.31
N ARG A 100 -6.41 0.50 10.70
CA ARG A 100 -5.62 -0.30 9.78
C ARG A 100 -6.52 -1.11 8.85
N ILE A 101 -7.57 -1.74 9.39
CA ILE A 101 -8.55 -2.48 8.60
C ILE A 101 -9.27 -1.54 7.64
N ALA A 102 -9.67 -0.34 8.09
CA ALA A 102 -10.28 0.67 7.22
C ALA A 102 -9.37 1.07 6.06
N CYS A 103 -8.05 1.26 6.29
CA CYS A 103 -7.09 1.55 5.24
C CYS A 103 -7.02 0.42 4.20
N TYR A 104 -7.03 -0.85 4.64
CA TYR A 104 -7.04 -1.99 3.71
C TYR A 104 -8.32 -2.05 2.88
N VAL A 105 -9.48 -1.86 3.52
CA VAL A 105 -10.78 -1.89 2.84
C VAL A 105 -10.85 -0.78 1.78
N VAL A 106 -10.48 0.46 2.12
CA VAL A 106 -10.50 1.58 1.17
C VAL A 106 -9.50 1.36 0.04
N ALA A 107 -8.30 0.86 0.33
CA ALA A 107 -7.31 0.54 -0.69
C ALA A 107 -7.80 -0.57 -1.63
N PHE A 108 -8.55 -1.54 -1.13
CA PHE A 108 -9.13 -2.62 -1.94
C PHE A 108 -10.27 -2.10 -2.83
N ILE A 109 -11.08 -1.17 -2.33
CA ILE A 109 -12.14 -0.51 -3.12
C ILE A 109 -11.55 0.23 -4.32
N PHE A 110 -10.38 0.87 -4.17
CA PHE A 110 -9.70 1.55 -5.28
C PHE A 110 -9.28 0.62 -6.43
N ILE A 111 -9.13 -0.67 -6.20
CA ILE A 111 -8.76 -1.63 -7.24
C ILE A 111 -9.94 -1.94 -8.16
N LEU A 112 -11.19 -1.82 -7.66
CA LEU A 112 -12.39 -2.10 -8.44
C LEU A 112 -12.60 -1.03 -9.51
N PRO A 113 -12.80 -1.41 -10.79
CA PRO A 113 -12.95 -0.48 -11.91
C PRO A 113 -14.39 0.04 -11.99
N SER A 114 -14.74 0.98 -11.12
CA SER A 114 -16.06 1.63 -11.16
C SER A 114 -15.92 3.09 -10.80
N SER A 115 -16.57 3.97 -11.57
CA SER A 115 -16.59 5.41 -11.26
C SER A 115 -17.13 5.70 -9.86
N MET A 116 -18.06 4.88 -9.37
CA MET A 116 -18.56 4.95 -8.00
C MET A 116 -17.49 4.56 -6.98
N SER A 117 -16.66 3.55 -7.27
CA SER A 117 -15.54 3.14 -6.41
C SER A 117 -14.51 4.24 -6.26
N ASP A 118 -14.26 5.01 -7.31
CA ASP A 118 -13.29 6.10 -7.29
C ASP A 118 -13.72 7.22 -6.36
N ILE A 119 -15.00 7.61 -6.44
CA ILE A 119 -15.57 8.65 -5.57
C ILE A 119 -15.56 8.17 -4.11
N ILE A 120 -16.00 6.95 -3.85
CA ILE A 120 -16.03 6.36 -2.50
C ILE A 120 -14.61 6.21 -1.95
N GLY A 121 -13.66 5.77 -2.79
CA GLY A 121 -12.26 5.61 -2.42
C GLY A 121 -11.59 6.93 -2.07
N ILE A 122 -11.79 7.98 -2.88
CA ILE A 122 -11.26 9.34 -2.62
C ILE A 122 -11.87 9.90 -1.34
N ALA A 123 -13.19 9.80 -1.17
CA ALA A 123 -13.87 10.23 0.04
C ALA A 123 -13.37 9.48 1.28
N GLY A 124 -13.23 8.15 1.19
CA GLY A 124 -12.68 7.31 2.26
C GLY A 124 -11.24 7.67 2.63
N CYS A 125 -10.38 7.90 1.63
CA CYS A 125 -9.01 8.34 1.81
C CYS A 125 -8.96 9.70 2.53
N ALA A 126 -9.74 10.67 2.07
CA ALA A 126 -9.82 12.00 2.68
C ALA A 126 -10.33 11.94 4.12
N LEU A 127 -11.35 11.11 4.39
CA LEU A 127 -11.89 10.91 5.74
C LEU A 127 -10.85 10.27 6.68
N ILE A 128 -10.13 9.24 6.25
CA ILE A 128 -9.09 8.59 7.05
C ILE A 128 -7.97 9.58 7.34
N MET A 129 -7.50 10.32 6.34
CA MET A 129 -6.44 11.32 6.52
C MET A 129 -6.88 12.44 7.46
N ALA A 130 -8.07 12.99 7.28
CA ALA A 130 -8.62 14.05 8.13
C ALA A 130 -8.81 13.56 9.58
N TYR A 131 -9.35 12.37 9.77
CA TYR A 131 -9.54 11.77 11.08
C TYR A 131 -8.21 11.53 11.81
N CYS A 132 -7.23 10.96 11.13
CA CYS A 132 -5.91 10.72 11.69
C CYS A 132 -5.18 12.03 12.03
N PHE A 133 -5.30 13.06 11.18
CA PHE A 133 -4.71 14.36 11.40
C PHE A 133 -5.35 15.08 12.61
N MET A 134 -6.68 15.11 12.68
CA MET A 134 -7.40 15.73 13.80
C MET A 134 -7.10 15.05 15.13
N THR A 135 -7.04 13.72 15.14
CA THR A 135 -6.76 12.95 16.37
C THR A 135 -5.26 13.01 16.74
N GLY A 136 -4.36 13.09 15.76
CA GLY A 136 -2.94 13.31 15.96
C GLY A 136 -2.65 14.65 16.64
N LYS A 137 -3.31 15.72 16.15
CA LYS A 137 -3.18 17.07 16.72
C LYS A 137 -3.71 17.15 18.16
N LYS A 138 -4.80 16.42 18.46
CA LYS A 138 -5.39 16.38 19.81
C LYS A 138 -4.48 15.66 20.82
N ASN A 139 -3.73 14.66 20.39
CA ASN A 139 -2.78 13.95 21.24
C ASN A 139 -1.46 14.72 21.42
N ALA A 140 -0.98 15.43 20.41
CA ALA A 140 0.18 16.31 20.51
C ALA A 140 -0.07 17.44 21.51
N ASN A 141 -1.27 18.01 21.52
CA ASN A 141 -1.67 19.08 22.44
C ASN A 141 -1.86 18.61 23.90
N LYS A 142 -2.02 17.28 24.12
CA LYS A 142 -2.07 16.67 25.46
C LYS A 142 -0.70 16.27 26.02
N ALA A 143 0.31 16.20 25.15
CA ALA A 143 1.66 15.77 25.52
C ALA A 143 2.60 16.94 25.85
N GLN A 144 2.14 18.20 25.78
CA GLN A 144 2.85 19.38 26.28
C GLN A 144 2.27 19.73 27.65
N PRO A 145 2.86 19.26 28.76
CA PRO A 145 2.62 19.86 30.07
C PRO A 145 3.32 21.22 30.10
N ALA A 146 2.63 22.19 30.68
CA ALA A 146 3.14 23.54 30.95
C ALA A 146 4.37 23.50 31.88
#